data_171ff44771803cafdb5e0debd945d85a
#
_entry.id   171ff44771803cafdb5e0debd945d85a
#
_cell.length_a   1.000
_cell.length_b   1.000
_cell.length_c   1.000
_cell.angle_alpha   90.00
_cell.angle_beta   90.00
_cell.angle_gamma   90.00
#
_symmetry.space_group_name_H-M   'P 1'
#
loop_
_entity.id
_entity.type
_entity.pdbx_description
1 polymer ?
#
loop_
_entity_poly.entity_id
_entity_poly.type
_entity_poly.pdbx_seq_one_letter_code
_entity_poly.pdbx_strand_id
1 'polypeptide(L)'
;MKQPPQVALIIETSVIYGRRVLAGVARYLRSHHRWSVFLEQHELGAPPPNWLTSSRWNGILSRPTDHAMALLFRRMNVPVVDLNDLHQDLNLPWVGSDHAAIGRMGAAHLLERGFRQFAFCGFSNELWAKQRLEGFRSEVENKNACVSVYETSWRGPNTIRWDKDIEQIAEWVEALAKPVGIMACNDVRGLHVLDACDRSSVLVPEEAAVVGVDNEEILCELCNPPLSSVAPNPERIGYEAAELLDAVMAEKSQSQFRLRAKP
;
A
#
# COMPACT_ATOMS: atom_id res chain seq x y z
N MET A 1 -34.01 -21.78 5.45
CA MET A 1 -33.06 -20.84 4.81
C MET A 1 -31.65 -21.30 5.16
N LYS A 2 -30.74 -21.43 4.19
CA LYS A 2 -29.33 -21.73 4.51
C LYS A 2 -28.74 -20.53 5.27
N GLN A 3 -27.99 -20.82 6.32
CA GLN A 3 -27.27 -19.77 7.06
C GLN A 3 -26.24 -19.11 6.13
N PRO A 4 -26.05 -17.78 6.22
CA PRO A 4 -25.03 -17.08 5.43
C PRO A 4 -23.65 -17.60 5.81
N PRO A 5 -22.70 -17.68 4.83
CA PRO A 5 -21.35 -18.13 5.13
C PRO A 5 -20.66 -17.20 6.12
N GLN A 6 -19.93 -17.79 7.08
CA GLN A 6 -19.15 -17.06 8.06
C GLN A 6 -17.79 -16.70 7.47
N VAL A 7 -17.49 -15.42 7.34
CA VAL A 7 -16.24 -14.93 6.74
C VAL A 7 -15.48 -14.07 7.74
N ALA A 8 -14.20 -14.44 7.95
CA ALA A 8 -13.27 -13.66 8.75
C ALA A 8 -12.58 -12.59 7.88
N LEU A 9 -12.60 -11.34 8.35
CA LEU A 9 -11.85 -10.25 7.77
C LEU A 9 -10.69 -9.89 8.69
N ILE A 10 -9.46 -10.23 8.28
CA ILE A 10 -8.23 -9.87 9.00
C ILE A 10 -7.58 -8.73 8.22
N ILE A 11 -8.09 -7.53 8.44
CA ILE A 11 -7.70 -6.31 7.73
C ILE A 11 -7.52 -5.22 8.77
N GLU A 12 -6.38 -4.52 8.73
CA GLU A 12 -6.12 -3.44 9.66
C GLU A 12 -7.11 -2.28 9.46
N THR A 13 -7.65 -1.81 10.60
CA THR A 13 -8.60 -0.68 10.65
C THR A 13 -7.95 0.63 11.09
N SER A 14 -6.70 0.56 11.55
CA SER A 14 -5.93 1.73 12.00
C SER A 14 -5.47 2.65 10.86
N VAL A 15 -5.33 2.12 9.63
CA VAL A 15 -4.92 2.90 8.45
C VAL A 15 -6.06 3.07 7.44
N ILE A 16 -6.03 4.18 6.70
CA ILE A 16 -7.07 4.52 5.72
C ILE A 16 -7.19 3.46 4.61
N TYR A 17 -6.07 2.92 4.15
CA TYR A 17 -6.03 1.91 3.10
C TYR A 17 -6.87 0.68 3.47
N GLY A 18 -6.69 0.12 4.66
CA GLY A 18 -7.48 -1.03 5.15
C GLY A 18 -8.98 -0.70 5.25
N ARG A 19 -9.33 0.51 5.76
CA ARG A 19 -10.73 0.95 5.82
C ARG A 19 -11.37 1.09 4.44
N ARG A 20 -10.64 1.58 3.44
CA ARG A 20 -11.11 1.65 2.04
C ARG A 20 -11.24 0.26 1.40
N VAL A 21 -10.34 -0.68 1.69
CA VAL A 21 -10.50 -2.09 1.29
C VAL A 21 -11.82 -2.65 1.86
N LEU A 22 -12.08 -2.44 3.16
CA LEU A 22 -13.34 -2.86 3.79
C LEU A 22 -14.58 -2.19 3.17
N ALA A 23 -14.49 -0.94 2.73
CA ALA A 23 -15.56 -0.27 2.00
C ALA A 23 -15.86 -0.96 0.65
N GLY A 24 -14.83 -1.43 -0.05
CA GLY A 24 -14.95 -2.24 -1.25
C GLY A 24 -15.66 -3.58 -1.00
N VAL A 25 -15.24 -4.30 0.05
CA VAL A 25 -15.93 -5.54 0.48
C VAL A 25 -17.40 -5.27 0.80
N ALA A 26 -17.69 -4.22 1.56
CA ALA A 26 -19.06 -3.84 1.91
C ALA A 26 -19.90 -3.49 0.66
N ARG A 27 -19.30 -2.88 -0.37
CA ARG A 27 -19.98 -2.58 -1.63
C ARG A 27 -20.34 -3.87 -2.37
N TYR A 28 -19.42 -4.86 -2.43
CA TYR A 28 -19.69 -6.17 -3.01
C TYR A 28 -20.86 -6.86 -2.30
N LEU A 29 -20.84 -6.93 -0.97
CA LEU A 29 -21.88 -7.60 -0.17
C LEU A 29 -23.26 -6.97 -0.29
N ARG A 30 -23.36 -5.65 -0.57
CA ARG A 30 -24.65 -4.98 -0.81
C ARG A 30 -25.29 -5.37 -2.14
N SER A 31 -24.49 -5.75 -3.13
CA SER A 31 -24.97 -6.06 -4.49
C SER A 31 -25.04 -7.56 -4.80
N HIS A 32 -24.50 -8.43 -3.93
CA HIS A 32 -24.44 -9.87 -4.14
C HIS A 32 -24.97 -10.66 -2.96
N HIS A 33 -24.22 -11.62 -2.45
CA HIS A 33 -24.59 -12.48 -1.34
C HIS A 33 -24.19 -11.87 0.01
N ARG A 34 -25.03 -12.08 1.02
CA ARG A 34 -24.69 -11.67 2.39
C ARG A 34 -23.82 -12.72 3.06
N TRP A 35 -22.69 -12.27 3.62
CA TRP A 35 -21.90 -13.05 4.57
C TRP A 35 -22.28 -12.70 6.02
N SER A 36 -22.05 -13.63 6.94
CA SER A 36 -21.89 -13.32 8.35
C SER A 36 -20.43 -12.91 8.55
N VAL A 37 -20.17 -11.62 8.62
CA VAL A 37 -18.80 -11.07 8.69
C VAL A 37 -18.35 -10.99 10.12
N PHE A 38 -17.14 -11.47 10.39
CA PHE A 38 -16.41 -11.23 11.63
C PHE A 38 -15.20 -10.32 11.35
N LEU A 39 -15.18 -9.18 12.01
CA LEU A 39 -14.13 -8.17 11.92
C LEU A 39 -13.80 -7.69 13.34
N GLU A 40 -12.53 -7.70 13.69
CA GLU A 40 -12.02 -7.08 14.91
C GLU A 40 -11.14 -5.88 14.54
N GLN A 41 -11.11 -4.87 15.42
CA GLN A 41 -10.15 -3.78 15.23
C GLN A 41 -8.73 -4.33 15.26
N HIS A 42 -7.98 -4.07 14.19
CA HIS A 42 -6.65 -4.61 14.01
C HIS A 42 -5.68 -3.49 13.65
N GLU A 43 -4.54 -3.47 14.34
CA GLU A 43 -3.47 -2.54 14.08
C GLU A 43 -2.53 -3.07 13.00
N LEU A 44 -1.88 -2.18 12.29
CA LEU A 44 -0.88 -2.55 11.30
C LEU A 44 0.30 -3.26 11.99
N GLY A 45 0.57 -4.52 11.60
CA GLY A 45 1.63 -5.34 12.17
C GLY A 45 1.27 -6.08 13.46
N ALA A 46 0.00 -6.05 13.89
CA ALA A 46 -0.47 -6.86 15.01
C ALA A 46 -0.41 -8.37 14.69
N PRO A 47 -0.21 -9.23 15.71
CA PRO A 47 -0.19 -10.69 15.51
C PRO A 47 -1.56 -11.23 15.08
N PRO A 48 -1.62 -12.45 14.51
CA PRO A 48 -2.88 -13.08 14.14
C PRO A 48 -3.86 -13.11 15.32
N PRO A 49 -5.16 -12.84 15.09
CA PRO A 49 -6.13 -12.82 16.17
C PRO A 49 -6.32 -14.22 16.79
N ASN A 50 -6.43 -14.29 18.12
CA ASN A 50 -6.60 -15.55 18.84
C ASN A 50 -7.90 -16.30 18.46
N TRP A 51 -8.96 -15.57 18.08
CA TRP A 51 -10.24 -16.15 17.67
C TRP A 51 -10.18 -16.87 16.32
N LEU A 52 -9.14 -16.66 15.52
CA LEU A 52 -9.01 -17.24 14.18
C LEU A 52 -9.11 -18.76 14.19
N THR A 53 -8.49 -19.43 15.18
CA THR A 53 -8.48 -20.88 15.32
C THR A 53 -9.64 -21.44 16.16
N SER A 54 -10.40 -20.57 16.84
CA SER A 54 -11.48 -21.00 17.75
C SER A 54 -12.85 -21.14 17.07
N SER A 55 -12.97 -20.76 15.80
CA SER A 55 -14.23 -20.78 15.05
C SER A 55 -14.07 -21.51 13.71
N ARG A 56 -15.20 -21.94 13.14
CA ARG A 56 -15.23 -22.53 11.80
C ARG A 56 -15.60 -21.46 10.78
N TRP A 57 -14.66 -21.16 9.89
CA TRP A 57 -14.84 -20.18 8.83
C TRP A 57 -15.18 -20.86 7.51
N ASN A 58 -16.04 -20.21 6.71
CA ASN A 58 -16.29 -20.61 5.33
C ASN A 58 -15.29 -19.96 4.38
N GLY A 59 -14.77 -18.77 4.75
CA GLY A 59 -13.77 -18.03 3.99
C GLY A 59 -13.01 -17.01 4.84
N ILE A 60 -11.85 -16.58 4.36
CA ILE A 60 -10.99 -15.60 5.03
C ILE A 60 -10.48 -14.60 3.99
N LEU A 61 -10.61 -13.29 4.28
CA LEU A 61 -9.82 -12.24 3.64
C LEU A 61 -8.74 -11.79 4.63
N SER A 62 -7.47 -11.85 4.23
CA SER A 62 -6.36 -11.52 5.11
C SER A 62 -5.36 -10.60 4.43
N ARG A 63 -5.00 -9.48 5.08
CA ARG A 63 -3.97 -8.57 4.60
C ARG A 63 -2.63 -8.71 5.32
N PRO A 64 -2.54 -8.91 6.65
CA PRO A 64 -1.27 -9.10 7.35
C PRO A 64 -0.71 -10.52 7.21
N THR A 65 -0.90 -11.17 6.05
CA THR A 65 -0.51 -12.57 5.85
C THR A 65 1.00 -12.70 5.72
N ASP A 66 1.59 -13.49 6.59
CA ASP A 66 2.97 -13.95 6.50
C ASP A 66 3.04 -15.47 6.21
N HIS A 67 4.23 -16.03 6.15
CA HIS A 67 4.44 -17.47 5.91
C HIS A 67 3.83 -18.35 6.99
N ALA A 68 3.85 -17.92 8.26
CA ALA A 68 3.26 -18.67 9.37
C ALA A 68 1.74 -18.69 9.26
N MET A 69 1.12 -17.55 8.95
CA MET A 69 -0.32 -17.47 8.69
C MET A 69 -0.73 -18.28 7.47
N ALA A 70 0.03 -18.22 6.38
CA ALA A 70 -0.25 -19.03 5.19
C ALA A 70 -0.22 -20.54 5.49
N LEU A 71 0.71 -21.02 6.31
CA LEU A 71 0.74 -22.39 6.80
C LEU A 71 -0.46 -22.73 7.69
N LEU A 72 -0.86 -21.81 8.57
CA LEU A 72 -2.04 -21.97 9.41
C LEU A 72 -3.30 -22.11 8.56
N PHE A 73 -3.51 -21.23 7.58
CA PHE A 73 -4.66 -21.26 6.67
C PHE A 73 -4.76 -22.59 5.91
N ARG A 74 -3.63 -23.14 5.44
CA ARG A 74 -3.59 -24.45 4.79
C ARG A 74 -4.00 -25.58 5.74
N ARG A 75 -3.53 -25.55 7.01
CA ARG A 75 -3.93 -26.55 8.03
C ARG A 75 -5.42 -26.45 8.36
N MET A 76 -5.98 -25.25 8.38
CA MET A 76 -7.41 -25.04 8.60
C MET A 76 -8.26 -25.50 7.42
N ASN A 77 -7.66 -25.68 6.24
CA ASN A 77 -8.35 -26.07 5.00
C ASN A 77 -9.56 -25.18 4.67
N VAL A 78 -9.40 -23.87 4.85
CA VAL A 78 -10.41 -22.84 4.60
C VAL A 78 -10.04 -22.04 3.35
N PRO A 79 -11.00 -21.70 2.47
CA PRO A 79 -10.81 -20.75 1.39
C PRO A 79 -10.25 -19.41 1.89
N VAL A 80 -9.14 -18.96 1.31
CA VAL A 80 -8.48 -17.71 1.68
C VAL A 80 -8.17 -16.89 0.42
N VAL A 81 -8.42 -15.59 0.49
CA VAL A 81 -7.85 -14.62 -0.44
C VAL A 81 -6.92 -13.71 0.33
N ASP A 82 -5.71 -13.63 -0.13
CA ASP A 82 -4.63 -12.83 0.45
C ASP A 82 -4.57 -11.44 -0.19
N LEU A 83 -4.34 -10.43 0.64
CA LEU A 83 -4.27 -9.02 0.27
C LEU A 83 -2.93 -8.38 0.68
N ASN A 84 -1.93 -9.20 1.07
CA ASN A 84 -0.67 -8.66 1.54
C ASN A 84 0.17 -8.04 0.42
N ASP A 85 0.96 -7.03 0.78
CA ASP A 85 1.86 -6.31 -0.13
C ASP A 85 3.36 -6.60 0.16
N LEU A 86 3.67 -7.54 1.07
CA LEU A 86 5.03 -7.84 1.53
C LEU A 86 5.58 -9.15 0.99
N HIS A 87 4.71 -10.15 0.77
CA HIS A 87 5.11 -11.51 0.38
C HIS A 87 4.42 -11.93 -0.91
N GLN A 88 5.19 -12.31 -1.93
CA GLN A 88 4.65 -12.75 -3.22
C GLN A 88 4.66 -14.27 -3.41
N ASP A 89 5.25 -15.01 -2.47
CA ASP A 89 5.54 -16.44 -2.55
C ASP A 89 4.64 -17.30 -1.64
N LEU A 90 3.57 -16.72 -1.08
CA LEU A 90 2.68 -17.43 -0.16
C LEU A 90 1.81 -18.50 -0.84
N ASN A 91 1.73 -18.52 -2.17
CA ASN A 91 0.93 -19.46 -2.95
C ASN A 91 -0.55 -19.53 -2.50
N LEU A 92 -1.13 -18.37 -2.24
CA LEU A 92 -2.56 -18.15 -1.97
C LEU A 92 -3.18 -17.37 -3.14
N PRO A 93 -4.50 -17.52 -3.39
CA PRO A 93 -5.24 -16.56 -4.21
C PRO A 93 -5.01 -15.15 -3.70
N TRP A 94 -4.65 -14.22 -4.58
CA TRP A 94 -4.18 -12.89 -4.17
C TRP A 94 -4.80 -11.77 -5.01
N VAL A 95 -5.17 -10.68 -4.35
CA VAL A 95 -5.59 -9.42 -4.96
C VAL A 95 -4.83 -8.27 -4.30
N GLY A 96 -4.25 -7.37 -5.07
CA GLY A 96 -3.51 -6.22 -4.51
C GLY A 96 -3.23 -5.14 -5.55
N SER A 97 -2.48 -4.11 -5.14
CA SER A 97 -2.13 -2.98 -5.99
C SER A 97 -1.08 -3.33 -7.05
N ASP A 98 -1.17 -2.70 -8.22
CA ASP A 98 -0.06 -2.63 -9.18
C ASP A 98 0.91 -1.51 -8.77
N HIS A 99 1.80 -1.81 -7.84
CA HIS A 99 2.75 -0.83 -7.31
C HIS A 99 3.70 -0.26 -8.37
N ALA A 100 4.06 -1.05 -9.38
CA ALA A 100 4.86 -0.54 -10.49
C ALA A 100 4.07 0.47 -11.34
N ALA A 101 2.78 0.23 -11.60
CA ALA A 101 1.92 1.21 -12.27
C ALA A 101 1.78 2.50 -11.45
N ILE A 102 1.63 2.40 -10.13
CA ILE A 102 1.62 3.56 -9.22
C ILE A 102 2.91 4.38 -9.35
N GLY A 103 4.06 3.70 -9.35
CA GLY A 103 5.35 4.36 -9.55
C GLY A 103 5.44 5.10 -10.89
N ARG A 104 5.01 4.47 -11.98
CA ARG A 104 4.96 5.10 -13.31
C ARG A 104 4.04 6.31 -13.34
N MET A 105 2.87 6.26 -12.66
CA MET A 105 1.95 7.40 -12.58
C MET A 105 2.60 8.59 -11.87
N GLY A 106 3.30 8.37 -10.75
CA GLY A 106 4.03 9.43 -10.05
C GLY A 106 5.11 10.06 -10.94
N ALA A 107 5.86 9.24 -11.69
CA ALA A 107 6.86 9.71 -12.64
C ALA A 107 6.24 10.53 -13.79
N ALA A 108 5.17 10.02 -14.41
CA ALA A 108 4.46 10.70 -15.49
C ALA A 108 3.93 12.08 -15.03
N HIS A 109 3.35 12.16 -13.83
CA HIS A 109 2.88 13.41 -13.24
C HIS A 109 3.98 14.49 -13.15
N LEU A 110 5.19 14.12 -12.73
CA LEU A 110 6.32 15.03 -12.63
C LEU A 110 6.92 15.38 -14.02
N LEU A 111 7.00 14.39 -14.91
CA LEU A 111 7.45 14.58 -16.30
C LEU A 111 6.57 15.56 -17.07
N GLU A 112 5.23 15.44 -16.95
CA GLU A 112 4.24 16.32 -17.58
C GLU A 112 4.36 17.76 -17.09
N ARG A 113 4.83 17.98 -15.86
CA ARG A 113 5.12 19.30 -15.29
C ARG A 113 6.47 19.87 -15.66
N GLY A 114 7.23 19.14 -16.49
CA GLY A 114 8.47 19.64 -17.07
C GLY A 114 9.71 19.38 -16.23
N PHE A 115 9.63 18.64 -15.11
CA PHE A 115 10.81 18.26 -14.34
C PHE A 115 11.78 17.40 -15.16
N ARG A 116 13.08 17.56 -14.90
CA ARG A 116 14.17 16.84 -15.56
C ARG A 116 15.14 16.20 -14.56
N GLN A 117 15.10 16.61 -13.31
CA GLN A 117 15.78 15.99 -12.20
C GLN A 117 14.75 15.23 -11.36
N PHE A 118 15.07 14.02 -10.95
CA PHE A 118 14.13 13.13 -10.26
C PHE A 118 14.74 12.50 -9.04
N ALA A 119 13.91 12.37 -8.02
CA ALA A 119 14.30 11.73 -6.78
C ALA A 119 13.15 10.87 -6.21
N PHE A 120 13.51 9.88 -5.42
CA PHE A 120 12.55 9.00 -4.75
C PHE A 120 12.91 8.89 -3.27
N CYS A 121 11.93 9.11 -2.40
CA CYS A 121 12.06 8.95 -0.96
C CYS A 121 11.21 7.78 -0.47
N GLY A 122 11.83 6.70 0.04
CA GLY A 122 11.14 5.46 0.31
C GLY A 122 11.54 4.72 1.58
N PHE A 123 11.04 3.49 1.67
CA PHE A 123 11.35 2.55 2.73
C PHE A 123 12.04 1.30 2.17
N SER A 124 13.27 1.02 2.63
CA SER A 124 14.12 -0.03 2.10
C SER A 124 13.65 -1.46 2.39
N ASN A 125 12.86 -1.65 3.46
CA ASN A 125 12.40 -2.97 3.91
C ASN A 125 10.94 -3.28 3.52
N GLU A 126 10.33 -2.46 2.65
CA GLU A 126 8.95 -2.64 2.20
C GLU A 126 8.90 -3.00 0.71
N LEU A 127 8.40 -4.18 0.37
CA LEU A 127 8.35 -4.65 -1.02
C LEU A 127 7.52 -3.73 -1.91
N TRP A 128 6.37 -3.25 -1.41
CA TRP A 128 5.51 -2.31 -2.12
C TRP A 128 6.24 -0.99 -2.47
N ALA A 129 7.10 -0.48 -1.56
CA ALA A 129 7.89 0.72 -1.80
C ALA A 129 8.95 0.49 -2.88
N LYS A 130 9.64 -0.66 -2.85
CA LYS A 130 10.60 -1.06 -3.88
C LYS A 130 9.96 -1.15 -5.26
N GLN A 131 8.77 -1.77 -5.35
CA GLN A 131 8.04 -1.87 -6.62
C GLN A 131 7.57 -0.51 -7.15
N ARG A 132 7.19 0.42 -6.25
CA ARG A 132 6.89 1.82 -6.63
C ARG A 132 8.14 2.50 -7.18
N LEU A 133 9.30 2.34 -6.52
CA LEU A 133 10.59 2.84 -7.01
C LEU A 133 10.96 2.26 -8.38
N GLU A 134 10.82 0.96 -8.57
CA GLU A 134 11.09 0.29 -9.86
C GLU A 134 10.23 0.87 -10.98
N GLY A 135 8.93 1.04 -10.75
CA GLY A 135 8.01 1.65 -11.70
C GLY A 135 8.36 3.11 -12.00
N PHE A 136 8.66 3.90 -10.98
CA PHE A 136 9.09 5.30 -11.11
C PHE A 136 10.38 5.41 -11.92
N ARG A 137 11.40 4.62 -11.55
CA ARG A 137 12.70 4.59 -12.23
C ARG A 137 12.56 4.21 -13.69
N SER A 138 11.82 3.15 -13.99
CA SER A 138 11.59 2.71 -15.38
C SER A 138 11.01 3.82 -16.27
N GLU A 139 10.06 4.61 -15.76
CA GLU A 139 9.44 5.69 -16.52
C GLU A 139 10.39 6.87 -16.73
N VAL A 140 11.19 7.22 -15.72
CA VAL A 140 12.18 8.31 -15.75
C VAL A 140 13.37 7.95 -16.66
N GLU A 141 13.90 6.73 -16.55
CA GLU A 141 15.04 6.25 -17.35
C GLU A 141 14.69 6.17 -18.84
N ASN A 142 13.44 5.89 -19.20
CA ASN A 142 12.95 5.96 -20.59
C ASN A 142 13.06 7.38 -21.18
N LYS A 143 13.28 8.41 -20.35
CA LYS A 143 13.55 9.80 -20.74
C LYS A 143 15.03 10.20 -20.58
N ASN A 144 15.94 9.23 -20.42
CA ASN A 144 17.38 9.42 -20.22
C ASN A 144 17.71 10.25 -18.97
N ALA A 145 16.89 10.19 -17.92
CA ALA A 145 17.16 10.84 -16.64
C ALA A 145 17.48 9.80 -15.55
N CYS A 146 18.23 10.23 -14.54
CA CYS A 146 18.58 9.40 -13.39
C CYS A 146 17.68 9.73 -12.20
N VAL A 147 17.55 8.78 -11.25
CA VAL A 147 16.80 8.94 -10.01
C VAL A 147 17.75 8.92 -8.83
N SER A 148 17.79 10.01 -8.06
CA SER A 148 18.43 10.03 -6.73
C SER A 148 17.49 9.34 -5.73
N VAL A 149 18.03 8.44 -4.89
CA VAL A 149 17.19 7.64 -3.99
C VAL A 149 17.63 7.84 -2.55
N TYR A 150 16.65 8.12 -1.66
CA TYR A 150 16.81 8.09 -0.22
C TYR A 150 15.86 7.05 0.37
N GLU A 151 16.38 6.11 1.16
CA GLU A 151 15.59 5.05 1.78
C GLU A 151 16.06 4.77 3.21
N THR A 152 15.10 4.58 4.10
CA THR A 152 15.34 4.11 5.47
C THR A 152 14.41 2.96 5.82
N SER A 153 14.69 2.25 6.92
CA SER A 153 13.78 1.22 7.40
C SER A 153 12.57 1.85 8.07
N TRP A 154 11.36 1.44 7.66
CA TRP A 154 10.13 1.89 8.30
C TRP A 154 9.90 1.24 9.67
N ARG A 155 10.24 -0.04 9.81
CA ARG A 155 10.00 -0.86 11.00
C ARG A 155 11.21 -1.75 11.29
N GLY A 156 11.27 -2.24 12.53
CA GLY A 156 12.28 -3.18 12.96
C GLY A 156 13.49 -2.53 13.63
N PRO A 157 14.54 -3.31 13.89
CA PRO A 157 15.68 -2.87 14.73
C PRO A 157 16.51 -1.74 14.11
N ASN A 158 16.42 -1.56 12.79
CA ASN A 158 17.18 -0.53 12.06
C ASN A 158 16.34 0.72 11.76
N THR A 159 15.18 0.88 12.42
CA THR A 159 14.35 2.07 12.25
C THR A 159 15.04 3.27 12.90
N ILE A 160 15.21 4.33 12.10
CA ILE A 160 15.75 5.60 12.58
C ILE A 160 14.62 6.37 13.30
N ARG A 161 14.96 7.12 14.34
CA ARG A 161 14.01 8.05 14.96
C ARG A 161 13.54 9.06 13.92
N TRP A 162 12.25 9.38 13.92
CA TRP A 162 11.61 10.24 12.92
C TRP A 162 12.27 11.62 12.79
N ASP A 163 12.70 12.22 13.91
CA ASP A 163 13.38 13.52 13.95
C ASP A 163 14.71 13.49 13.20
N LYS A 164 15.53 12.44 13.44
CA LYS A 164 16.80 12.24 12.73
C LYS A 164 16.60 11.87 11.25
N ASP A 165 15.54 11.11 10.95
CA ASP A 165 15.21 10.76 9.57
C ASP A 165 14.86 12.02 8.75
N ILE A 166 14.09 12.96 9.34
CA ILE A 166 13.78 14.23 8.68
C ILE A 166 15.04 15.10 8.50
N GLU A 167 15.96 15.14 9.48
CA GLU A 167 17.24 15.84 9.33
C GLU A 167 18.05 15.28 8.15
N GLN A 168 18.15 13.96 8.02
CA GLN A 168 18.83 13.32 6.91
C GLN A 168 18.13 13.54 5.55
N ILE A 169 16.79 13.56 5.53
CA ILE A 169 16.04 13.92 4.33
C ILE A 169 16.33 15.37 3.94
N ALA A 170 16.41 16.30 4.91
CA ALA A 170 16.71 17.71 4.63
C ALA A 170 18.10 17.88 3.98
N GLU A 171 19.13 17.24 4.56
CA GLU A 171 20.47 17.23 3.97
C GLU A 171 20.47 16.64 2.53
N TRP A 172 19.73 15.55 2.33
CA TRP A 172 19.62 14.94 1.02
C TRP A 172 18.90 15.84 0.01
N VAL A 173 17.76 16.45 0.39
CA VAL A 173 16.99 17.36 -0.49
C VAL A 173 17.81 18.61 -0.84
N GLU A 174 18.57 19.17 0.11
CA GLU A 174 19.45 20.30 -0.12
C GLU A 174 20.53 19.99 -1.19
N ALA A 175 21.09 18.79 -1.16
CA ALA A 175 22.12 18.33 -2.09
C ALA A 175 21.61 17.98 -3.50
N LEU A 176 20.29 17.87 -3.71
CA LEU A 176 19.73 17.54 -5.03
C LEU A 176 19.89 18.70 -6.00
N ALA A 177 20.19 18.39 -7.27
CA ALA A 177 20.13 19.35 -8.36
C ALA A 177 18.67 19.80 -8.59
N LYS A 178 18.46 21.11 -8.66
CA LYS A 178 17.13 21.75 -8.73
C LYS A 178 16.87 22.38 -10.11
N PRO A 179 15.61 22.49 -10.56
CA PRO A 179 14.39 22.00 -9.89
C PRO A 179 14.24 20.46 -9.98
N VAL A 180 13.76 19.84 -8.90
CA VAL A 180 13.65 18.37 -8.79
C VAL A 180 12.21 17.92 -8.54
N GLY A 181 11.77 16.86 -9.24
CA GLY A 181 10.52 16.16 -8.92
C GLY A 181 10.80 14.98 -8.01
N ILE A 182 10.22 14.97 -6.82
CA ILE A 182 10.40 13.95 -5.79
C ILE A 182 9.14 13.11 -5.68
N MET A 183 9.25 11.79 -5.84
CA MET A 183 8.19 10.87 -5.46
C MET A 183 8.48 10.31 -4.09
N ALA A 184 7.53 10.46 -3.16
CA ALA A 184 7.53 9.77 -1.88
C ALA A 184 6.79 8.43 -2.01
N CYS A 185 7.27 7.39 -1.33
CA CYS A 185 6.66 6.06 -1.45
C CYS A 185 5.23 5.98 -0.92
N ASN A 186 4.83 6.87 0.00
CA ASN A 186 3.46 7.07 0.48
C ASN A 186 3.27 8.51 1.00
N ASP A 187 2.04 8.88 1.42
CA ASP A 187 1.72 10.24 1.86
C ASP A 187 2.41 10.63 3.17
N VAL A 188 2.58 9.67 4.10
CA VAL A 188 3.36 9.91 5.33
C VAL A 188 4.80 10.29 4.98
N ARG A 189 5.42 9.60 4.02
CA ARG A 189 6.75 9.93 3.55
C ARG A 189 6.78 11.25 2.79
N GLY A 190 5.69 11.57 2.07
CA GLY A 190 5.49 12.87 1.42
C GLY A 190 5.48 14.02 2.43
N LEU A 191 4.78 13.86 3.55
CA LEU A 191 4.79 14.81 4.66
C LEU A 191 6.21 15.02 5.22
N HIS A 192 6.98 13.94 5.42
CA HIS A 192 8.37 14.05 5.89
C HIS A 192 9.27 14.79 4.90
N VAL A 193 9.10 14.58 3.59
CA VAL A 193 9.85 15.32 2.56
C VAL A 193 9.50 16.79 2.55
N LEU A 194 8.21 17.14 2.69
CA LEU A 194 7.79 18.55 2.74
C LEU A 194 8.30 19.27 4.01
N ASP A 195 8.25 18.60 5.19
CA ASP A 195 8.85 19.14 6.43
C ASP A 195 10.37 19.32 6.27
N ALA A 196 11.04 18.39 5.61
CA ALA A 196 12.47 18.50 5.32
C ALA A 196 12.79 19.66 4.36
N CYS A 197 11.97 19.90 3.32
CA CYS A 197 12.10 21.06 2.42
C CYS A 197 11.96 22.37 3.20
N ASP A 198 10.97 22.48 4.08
CA ASP A 198 10.76 23.68 4.90
C ASP A 198 11.98 23.96 5.80
N ARG A 199 12.52 22.94 6.47
CA ARG A 199 13.72 23.04 7.34
C ARG A 199 14.98 23.46 6.58
N SER A 200 15.14 23.02 5.32
CA SER A 200 16.27 23.38 4.46
C SER A 200 16.02 24.62 3.60
N SER A 201 14.88 25.29 3.78
CA SER A 201 14.47 26.48 3.00
C SER A 201 14.40 26.21 1.49
N VAL A 202 14.09 24.98 1.09
CA VAL A 202 13.86 24.60 -0.30
C VAL A 202 12.43 24.90 -0.68
N LEU A 203 12.24 25.72 -1.71
CA LEU A 203 10.92 26.20 -2.12
C LEU A 203 10.12 25.10 -2.82
N VAL A 204 8.89 24.88 -2.37
CA VAL A 204 7.95 23.92 -2.95
C VAL A 204 6.75 24.68 -3.53
N PRO A 205 6.42 24.53 -4.82
CA PRO A 205 6.95 23.55 -5.77
C PRO A 205 8.12 24.02 -6.64
N GLU A 206 8.63 25.24 -6.49
CA GLU A 206 9.53 25.93 -7.42
C GLU A 206 10.89 25.21 -7.56
N GLU A 207 11.48 24.78 -6.45
CA GLU A 207 12.77 24.08 -6.42
C GLU A 207 12.61 22.57 -6.25
N ALA A 208 11.57 22.13 -5.51
CA ALA A 208 11.24 20.73 -5.35
C ALA A 208 9.72 20.51 -5.40
N ALA A 209 9.22 19.73 -6.33
CA ALA A 209 7.84 19.28 -6.32
C ALA A 209 7.74 17.89 -5.73
N VAL A 210 6.74 17.64 -4.88
CA VAL A 210 6.56 16.37 -4.17
C VAL A 210 5.25 15.72 -4.56
N VAL A 211 5.28 14.40 -4.85
CA VAL A 211 4.10 13.57 -5.06
C VAL A 211 4.13 12.36 -4.12
N GLY A 212 3.04 12.16 -3.38
CA GLY A 212 2.84 11.01 -2.50
C GLY A 212 2.05 9.89 -3.16
N VAL A 213 1.66 8.92 -2.34
CA VAL A 213 0.77 7.80 -2.71
C VAL A 213 -0.10 7.45 -1.52
N ASP A 214 -1.29 7.00 -1.77
CA ASP A 214 -2.42 6.54 -0.98
C ASP A 214 -3.61 7.50 -1.01
N ASN A 215 -3.38 8.76 -1.37
CA ASN A 215 -4.39 9.82 -1.44
C ASN A 215 -5.20 9.88 -0.14
N GLU A 216 -4.48 9.92 0.99
CA GLU A 216 -5.08 10.13 2.29
C GLU A 216 -5.40 11.62 2.46
N GLU A 217 -6.66 11.97 2.23
CA GLU A 217 -7.13 13.35 2.11
C GLU A 217 -6.68 14.23 3.30
N ILE A 218 -6.85 13.72 4.52
CA ILE A 218 -6.46 14.46 5.73
C ILE A 218 -4.96 14.72 5.78
N LEU A 219 -4.12 13.72 5.45
CA LEU A 219 -2.66 13.91 5.42
C LEU A 219 -2.24 14.86 4.31
N CYS A 220 -2.84 14.74 3.13
CA CYS A 220 -2.54 15.62 2.01
C CYS A 220 -2.87 17.08 2.32
N GLU A 221 -3.99 17.34 3.01
CA GLU A 221 -4.41 18.67 3.43
C GLU A 221 -3.60 19.23 4.60
N LEU A 222 -3.07 18.38 5.49
CA LEU A 222 -2.19 18.79 6.58
C LEU A 222 -0.80 19.23 6.11
N CYS A 223 -0.40 18.84 4.91
CA CYS A 223 0.86 19.25 4.31
C CYS A 223 0.85 20.74 3.93
N ASN A 224 2.01 21.38 4.01
CA ASN A 224 2.21 22.74 3.53
C ASN A 224 3.41 22.82 2.55
N PRO A 225 3.18 23.08 1.23
CA PRO A 225 1.87 23.15 0.57
C PRO A 225 1.13 21.79 0.56
N PRO A 226 -0.19 21.74 0.25
CA PRO A 226 -0.95 20.50 0.16
C PRO A 226 -0.31 19.51 -0.81
N LEU A 227 -0.27 18.23 -0.40
CA LEU A 227 0.44 17.17 -1.12
C LEU A 227 -0.40 16.62 -2.28
N SER A 228 0.16 16.62 -3.48
CA SER A 228 -0.36 15.81 -4.60
C SER A 228 -0.10 14.33 -4.33
N SER A 229 -1.07 13.46 -4.60
CA SER A 229 -0.93 12.03 -4.30
C SER A 229 -1.57 11.13 -5.36
N VAL A 230 -0.94 9.99 -5.62
CA VAL A 230 -1.48 8.92 -6.48
C VAL A 230 -2.47 8.07 -5.67
N ALA A 231 -3.69 7.88 -6.21
CA ALA A 231 -4.71 7.05 -5.56
C ALA A 231 -4.61 5.58 -6.02
N PRO A 232 -4.30 4.61 -5.14
CA PRO A 232 -4.13 3.20 -5.50
C PRO A 232 -5.44 2.39 -5.66
N ASN A 233 -6.60 3.01 -5.47
CA ASN A 233 -7.94 2.42 -5.60
C ASN A 233 -8.20 1.18 -4.69
N PRO A 234 -8.02 1.29 -3.37
CA PRO A 234 -8.19 0.17 -2.43
C PRO A 234 -9.64 -0.34 -2.33
N GLU A 235 -10.65 0.48 -2.64
CA GLU A 235 -12.04 0.03 -2.71
C GLU A 235 -12.25 -1.00 -3.82
N ARG A 236 -11.59 -0.85 -4.95
CA ARG A 236 -11.62 -1.84 -6.04
C ARG A 236 -10.98 -3.15 -5.60
N ILE A 237 -9.84 -3.07 -4.90
CA ILE A 237 -9.16 -4.25 -4.35
C ILE A 237 -10.09 -5.02 -3.41
N GLY A 238 -10.76 -4.35 -2.49
CA GLY A 238 -11.71 -4.97 -1.58
C GLY A 238 -12.90 -5.62 -2.28
N TYR A 239 -13.42 -4.98 -3.34
CA TYR A 239 -14.51 -5.52 -4.13
C TYR A 239 -14.08 -6.80 -4.88
N GLU A 240 -12.97 -6.74 -5.61
CA GLU A 240 -12.42 -7.87 -6.38
C GLU A 240 -11.97 -9.04 -5.46
N ALA A 241 -11.48 -8.73 -4.27
CA ALA A 241 -11.14 -9.75 -3.28
C ALA A 241 -12.38 -10.49 -2.73
N ALA A 242 -13.46 -9.77 -2.50
CA ALA A 242 -14.72 -10.37 -2.07
C ALA A 242 -15.33 -11.24 -3.17
N GLU A 243 -15.30 -10.78 -4.42
CA GLU A 243 -15.74 -11.53 -5.59
C GLU A 243 -14.92 -12.83 -5.76
N LEU A 244 -13.59 -12.73 -5.66
CA LEU A 244 -12.70 -13.88 -5.75
C LEU A 244 -12.95 -14.86 -4.62
N LEU A 245 -13.16 -14.39 -3.37
CA LEU A 245 -13.44 -15.26 -2.23
C LEU A 245 -14.75 -16.02 -2.41
N ASP A 246 -15.81 -15.38 -2.92
CA ASP A 246 -17.07 -16.06 -3.22
C ASP A 246 -16.87 -17.16 -4.27
N ALA A 247 -16.11 -16.91 -5.32
CA ALA A 247 -15.76 -17.91 -6.33
C ALA A 247 -15.00 -19.11 -5.72
N VAL A 248 -13.97 -18.85 -4.91
CA VAL A 248 -13.18 -19.90 -4.27
C VAL A 248 -14.01 -20.70 -3.26
N MET A 249 -14.92 -20.07 -2.53
CA MET A 249 -15.85 -20.76 -1.62
C MET A 249 -16.83 -21.68 -2.38
N ALA A 250 -17.31 -21.23 -3.56
CA ALA A 250 -18.24 -22.00 -4.37
C ALA A 250 -17.58 -23.23 -5.03
N GLU A 251 -16.37 -23.08 -5.54
CA GLU A 251 -15.65 -24.13 -6.27
C GLU A 251 -14.94 -25.14 -5.37
N LYS A 252 -14.75 -24.83 -4.09
CA LYS A 252 -13.90 -25.57 -3.14
C LYS A 252 -12.49 -25.86 -3.67
N SER A 253 -12.05 -25.11 -4.68
CA SER A 253 -10.76 -25.24 -5.34
C SER A 253 -9.95 -23.97 -5.11
N GLN A 254 -8.81 -24.09 -4.45
CA GLN A 254 -7.84 -23.01 -4.28
C GLN A 254 -6.93 -22.94 -5.51
N SER A 255 -7.46 -22.53 -6.67
CA SER A 255 -6.62 -22.20 -7.82
C SER A 255 -5.80 -20.92 -7.52
N GLN A 256 -4.54 -20.90 -7.97
CA GLN A 256 -3.66 -19.75 -7.78
C GLN A 256 -4.10 -18.59 -8.71
N PHE A 257 -5.07 -17.81 -8.27
CA PHE A 257 -5.44 -16.56 -8.94
C PHE A 257 -4.61 -15.40 -8.37
N ARG A 258 -4.01 -14.61 -9.26
CA ARG A 258 -3.37 -13.35 -8.92
C ARG A 258 -3.97 -12.24 -9.74
N LEU A 259 -4.57 -11.28 -9.07
CA LEU A 259 -5.19 -10.13 -9.70
C LEU A 259 -4.53 -8.85 -9.19
N ARG A 260 -4.04 -8.02 -10.12
CA ARG A 260 -3.49 -6.70 -9.83
C ARG A 260 -4.51 -5.64 -10.18
N ALA A 261 -5.05 -4.96 -9.19
CA ALA A 261 -5.90 -3.80 -9.42
C ALA A 261 -5.05 -2.64 -9.94
N LYS A 262 -5.48 -2.07 -11.06
CA LYS A 262 -4.85 -0.85 -11.59
C LYS A 262 -5.28 0.34 -10.74
N PRO A 263 -4.36 1.29 -10.49
CA PRO A 263 -4.64 2.53 -9.80
C PRO A 263 -5.65 3.39 -10.55
#